data_89b55edae9bdff5342835bd2ef508e69
#
_entry.id   89b55edae9bdff5342835bd2ef508e69
#
_cell.length_a   1.000
_cell.length_b   1.000
_cell.length_c   1.000
_cell.angle_alpha   90.00
_cell.angle_beta   90.00
_cell.angle_gamma   90.00
#
_symmetry.space_group_name_H-M   'P 1'
#
loop_
_entity.id
_entity.type
_entity.pdbx_description
1 polymer ?
#
loop_
_entity_poly.entity_id
_entity_poly.type
_entity_poly.pdbx_seq_one_letter_code
_entity_poly.pdbx_strand_id
1 'polypeptide(L)'
;VGGADTMTGMASAPAAFDASRMLSFDLETTSVNPLEARIVTSALVRIDGREVTANETLADPGVEIPEAAAAVHGISTEKARAEGRPHDEVLRETVDAIKQAWDDGLTLIVFNAPYDLSVLRALTGDFTVTGPVFDPLLIDRARDRYRKGKRNLGALCEHYGVRLDNAHEATSDAMAAARIAWKQVRKVWPELAEMDTDDLMEYQAVENYRIQTDLKKWLESRGRDASNVSMGWPMVG
;
A
#
# COMPACT_ATOMS: atom_id res chain seq x y z
N VAL A 1 15.86 54.44 -10.64
CA VAL A 1 15.80 53.73 -9.35
C VAL A 1 14.73 52.65 -9.53
N GLY A 2 15.18 51.46 -9.87
CA GLY A 2 14.32 50.29 -10.07
C GLY A 2 14.29 49.46 -8.78
N GLY A 3 13.09 49.33 -8.18
CA GLY A 3 12.85 48.40 -7.12
C GLY A 3 12.64 47.01 -7.71
N ALA A 4 13.51 46.08 -7.35
CA ALA A 4 13.33 44.67 -7.62
C ALA A 4 12.37 44.12 -6.56
N ASP A 5 11.13 43.84 -6.96
CA ASP A 5 10.20 43.03 -6.17
C ASP A 5 10.72 41.58 -6.15
N THR A 6 11.34 41.21 -5.06
CA THR A 6 11.61 39.81 -4.74
C THR A 6 10.28 39.18 -4.34
N MET A 7 9.63 38.49 -5.30
CA MET A 7 8.55 37.58 -5.01
C MET A 7 9.16 36.41 -4.21
N THR A 8 9.05 36.48 -2.90
CA THR A 8 9.28 35.33 -2.02
C THR A 8 8.13 34.35 -2.29
N GLY A 9 8.42 33.29 -3.02
CA GLY A 9 7.50 32.19 -3.22
C GLY A 9 7.12 31.64 -1.83
N MET A 10 5.90 31.93 -1.40
CA MET A 10 5.32 31.27 -0.24
C MET A 10 5.22 29.78 -0.61
N ALA A 11 6.10 28.96 -0.01
CA ALA A 11 5.92 27.52 -0.05
C ALA A 11 4.49 27.26 0.48
N SER A 12 3.65 26.65 -0.34
CA SER A 12 2.33 26.23 0.10
C SER A 12 2.48 25.34 1.34
N ALA A 13 1.69 25.60 2.39
CA ALA A 13 1.69 24.73 3.56
C ALA A 13 1.49 23.28 3.12
N PRO A 14 2.22 22.32 3.72
CA PRO A 14 2.06 20.90 3.39
C PRO A 14 0.60 20.49 3.53
N ALA A 15 0.07 19.79 2.52
CA ALA A 15 -1.33 19.39 2.49
C ALA A 15 -1.60 18.30 3.54
N ALA A 16 -2.72 18.40 4.25
CA ALA A 16 -3.20 17.34 5.11
C ALA A 16 -3.73 16.14 4.30
N PHE A 17 -3.78 14.97 4.93
CA PHE A 17 -4.35 13.78 4.29
C PHE A 17 -5.86 13.97 4.03
N ASP A 18 -6.25 13.86 2.78
CA ASP A 18 -7.64 13.94 2.34
C ASP A 18 -8.16 12.55 1.93
N ALA A 19 -9.02 11.95 2.75
CA ALA A 19 -9.60 10.63 2.49
C ALA A 19 -10.61 10.62 1.32
N SER A 20 -10.93 11.76 0.73
CA SER A 20 -11.72 11.84 -0.51
C SER A 20 -10.86 11.82 -1.79
N ARG A 21 -9.53 11.85 -1.65
CA ARG A 21 -8.57 11.88 -2.75
C ARG A 21 -7.47 10.85 -2.53
N MET A 22 -7.73 9.63 -2.98
CA MET A 22 -6.87 8.48 -2.77
C MET A 22 -6.69 7.67 -4.04
N LEU A 23 -5.53 7.04 -4.19
CA LEU A 23 -5.34 5.89 -5.07
C LEU A 23 -5.04 4.69 -4.18
N SER A 24 -5.94 3.72 -4.13
CA SER A 24 -5.69 2.45 -3.45
C SER A 24 -5.17 1.43 -4.46
N PHE A 25 -4.18 0.67 -4.06
CA PHE A 25 -3.50 -0.25 -4.94
C PHE A 25 -3.19 -1.56 -4.23
N ASP A 26 -3.32 -2.66 -4.95
CA ASP A 26 -3.07 -4.00 -4.46
C ASP A 26 -2.51 -4.90 -5.57
N LEU A 27 -1.58 -5.78 -5.23
CA LEU A 27 -1.00 -6.76 -6.13
C LEU A 27 -1.32 -8.17 -5.66
N GLU A 28 -1.74 -9.05 -6.58
CA GLU A 28 -1.56 -10.48 -6.42
C GLU A 28 -0.27 -10.91 -7.13
N THR A 29 0.51 -11.77 -6.50
CA THR A 29 1.87 -12.08 -6.95
C THR A 29 2.19 -13.57 -6.89
N THR A 30 3.37 -13.91 -7.38
CA THR A 30 3.89 -15.30 -7.41
C THR A 30 4.59 -15.73 -6.13
N SER A 31 4.91 -14.82 -5.20
CA SER A 31 5.71 -15.12 -4.01
C SER A 31 5.36 -14.25 -2.83
N VAL A 32 5.48 -14.77 -1.62
CA VAL A 32 5.40 -13.99 -0.37
C VAL A 32 6.68 -13.18 -0.12
N ASN A 33 7.79 -13.50 -0.80
CA ASN A 33 9.01 -12.72 -0.75
C ASN A 33 8.96 -11.60 -1.80
N PRO A 34 8.89 -10.33 -1.41
CA PRO A 34 8.75 -9.21 -2.35
C PRO A 34 9.94 -9.06 -3.30
N LEU A 35 11.12 -9.57 -2.91
CA LEU A 35 12.33 -9.48 -3.75
C LEU A 35 12.33 -10.48 -4.92
N GLU A 36 11.49 -11.51 -4.87
CA GLU A 36 11.37 -12.57 -5.88
C GLU A 36 10.02 -12.56 -6.59
N ALA A 37 9.07 -11.78 -6.07
CA ALA A 37 7.70 -11.76 -6.55
C ALA A 37 7.58 -11.15 -7.94
N ARG A 38 6.71 -11.73 -8.76
CA ARG A 38 6.26 -11.17 -10.03
C ARG A 38 4.76 -10.92 -9.98
N ILE A 39 4.31 -9.92 -10.70
CA ILE A 39 2.90 -9.51 -10.70
C ILE A 39 2.06 -10.55 -11.43
N VAL A 40 0.97 -10.96 -10.80
CA VAL A 40 -0.12 -11.74 -11.40
C VAL A 40 -1.30 -10.83 -11.71
N THR A 41 -1.77 -10.03 -10.74
CA THR A 41 -2.75 -8.96 -10.98
C THR A 41 -2.31 -7.67 -10.33
N SER A 42 -2.69 -6.56 -10.95
CA SER A 42 -2.54 -5.21 -10.43
C SER A 42 -3.90 -4.53 -10.40
N ALA A 43 -4.35 -4.11 -9.24
CA ALA A 43 -5.58 -3.37 -9.06
C ALA A 43 -5.30 -1.95 -8.60
N LEU A 44 -5.95 -1.00 -9.24
CA LEU A 44 -5.86 0.43 -8.97
C LEU A 44 -7.27 0.97 -8.78
N VAL A 45 -7.58 1.49 -7.61
CA VAL A 45 -8.86 2.11 -7.30
C VAL A 45 -8.62 3.58 -6.99
N ARG A 46 -8.97 4.43 -7.95
CA ARG A 46 -8.86 5.90 -7.80
C ARG A 46 -10.16 6.45 -7.25
N ILE A 47 -10.05 7.19 -6.18
CA ILE A 47 -11.15 7.93 -5.54
C ILE A 47 -10.81 9.41 -5.60
N ASP A 48 -11.63 10.19 -6.29
CA ASP A 48 -11.47 11.64 -6.40
C ASP A 48 -12.83 12.31 -6.19
N GLY A 49 -13.07 12.71 -4.95
CA GLY A 49 -14.37 13.21 -4.51
C GLY A 49 -15.46 12.14 -4.58
N ARG A 50 -16.39 12.28 -5.51
CA ARG A 50 -17.48 11.31 -5.74
C ARG A 50 -17.18 10.32 -6.85
N GLU A 51 -16.14 10.57 -7.61
CA GLU A 51 -15.74 9.67 -8.70
C GLU A 51 -14.88 8.53 -8.16
N VAL A 52 -15.26 7.32 -8.51
CA VAL A 52 -14.51 6.10 -8.19
C VAL A 52 -14.26 5.34 -9.48
N THR A 53 -13.00 5.15 -9.81
CA THR A 53 -12.58 4.38 -11.00
C THR A 53 -11.74 3.19 -10.53
N ALA A 54 -12.18 1.99 -10.84
CA ALA A 54 -11.44 0.76 -10.54
C ALA A 54 -10.90 0.15 -11.82
N ASN A 55 -9.65 -0.26 -11.80
CA ASN A 55 -8.97 -0.89 -12.93
C ASN A 55 -8.13 -2.07 -12.43
N GLU A 56 -8.40 -3.25 -12.96
CA GLU A 56 -7.65 -4.47 -12.65
C GLU A 56 -7.06 -5.04 -13.94
N THR A 57 -5.79 -5.40 -13.88
CA THR A 57 -5.07 -5.94 -15.03
C THR A 57 -4.42 -7.26 -14.65
N LEU A 58 -4.69 -8.31 -15.43
CA LEU A 58 -4.03 -9.59 -15.35
C LEU A 58 -2.72 -9.54 -16.16
N ALA A 59 -1.63 -9.94 -15.53
CA ALA A 59 -0.32 -10.07 -16.16
C ALA A 59 0.02 -11.55 -16.39
N ASP A 60 0.72 -11.82 -17.48
CA ASP A 60 1.52 -13.03 -17.58
C ASP A 60 2.82 -12.81 -16.81
N PRO A 61 3.03 -13.50 -15.67
CA PRO A 61 4.23 -13.26 -14.86
C PRO A 61 5.53 -13.74 -15.50
N GLY A 62 5.45 -14.50 -16.61
CA GLY A 62 6.61 -15.05 -17.30
C GLY A 62 7.30 -16.20 -16.57
N VAL A 63 6.73 -16.65 -15.46
CA VAL A 63 7.15 -17.78 -14.63
C VAL A 63 5.93 -18.58 -14.21
N GLU A 64 6.15 -19.80 -13.71
CA GLU A 64 5.06 -20.55 -13.10
C GLU A 64 4.56 -19.85 -11.84
N ILE A 65 3.25 -19.84 -11.68
CA ILE A 65 2.60 -19.41 -10.42
C ILE A 65 2.65 -20.61 -9.47
N PRO A 66 3.35 -20.52 -8.33
CA PRO A 66 3.39 -21.60 -7.37
C PRO A 66 1.99 -21.98 -6.90
N GLU A 67 1.78 -23.26 -6.63
CA GLU A 67 0.48 -23.76 -6.15
C GLU A 67 -0.02 -23.02 -4.89
N ALA A 68 0.89 -22.69 -3.98
CA ALA A 68 0.56 -21.93 -2.77
C ALA A 68 0.02 -20.53 -3.10
N ALA A 69 0.56 -19.84 -4.09
CA ALA A 69 0.06 -18.55 -4.54
C ALA A 69 -1.29 -18.69 -5.25
N ALA A 70 -1.42 -19.65 -6.18
CA ALA A 70 -2.67 -19.94 -6.87
C ALA A 70 -3.80 -20.32 -5.91
N ALA A 71 -3.49 -21.01 -4.82
CA ALA A 71 -4.46 -21.34 -3.78
C ALA A 71 -5.01 -20.09 -3.06
N VAL A 72 -4.23 -19.01 -2.99
CA VAL A 72 -4.65 -17.74 -2.37
C VAL A 72 -5.52 -16.92 -3.32
N HIS A 73 -5.03 -16.59 -4.52
CA HIS A 73 -5.72 -15.68 -5.45
C HIS A 73 -6.53 -16.38 -6.55
N GLY A 74 -6.43 -17.70 -6.67
CA GLY A 74 -7.26 -18.49 -7.59
C GLY A 74 -6.85 -18.40 -9.07
N ILE A 75 -5.70 -17.83 -9.40
CA ILE A 75 -5.24 -17.67 -10.77
C ILE A 75 -4.17 -18.71 -11.08
N SER A 76 -4.46 -19.54 -12.08
CA SER A 76 -3.51 -20.57 -12.55
C SER A 76 -2.46 -19.99 -13.51
N THR A 77 -1.34 -20.68 -13.65
CA THR A 77 -0.33 -20.34 -14.64
C THR A 77 -0.91 -20.33 -16.05
N GLU A 78 -1.76 -21.31 -16.39
CA GLU A 78 -2.40 -21.44 -17.70
C GLU A 78 -3.30 -20.24 -18.01
N LYS A 79 -4.11 -19.81 -17.05
CA LYS A 79 -4.97 -18.63 -17.20
C LYS A 79 -4.14 -17.37 -17.41
N ALA A 80 -3.12 -17.15 -16.58
CA ALA A 80 -2.26 -15.99 -16.68
C ALA A 80 -1.52 -15.92 -18.03
N ARG A 81 -1.06 -17.04 -18.54
CA ARG A 81 -0.40 -17.14 -19.86
C ARG A 81 -1.38 -16.90 -21.03
N ALA A 82 -2.61 -17.40 -20.91
CA ALA A 82 -3.60 -17.30 -21.98
C ALA A 82 -4.26 -15.91 -22.08
N GLU A 83 -4.50 -15.28 -20.94
CA GLU A 83 -5.33 -14.07 -20.84
C GLU A 83 -4.55 -12.84 -20.35
N GLY A 84 -3.37 -13.05 -19.74
CA GLY A 84 -2.56 -11.99 -19.15
C GLY A 84 -1.87 -11.14 -20.21
N ARG A 85 -1.73 -9.87 -19.89
CA ARG A 85 -0.92 -8.93 -20.67
C ARG A 85 0.57 -9.11 -20.35
N PRO A 86 1.49 -8.64 -21.20
CA PRO A 86 2.92 -8.69 -20.91
C PRO A 86 3.23 -8.06 -19.53
N HIS A 87 3.99 -8.80 -18.73
CA HIS A 87 4.30 -8.40 -17.34
C HIS A 87 4.89 -6.99 -17.23
N ASP A 88 5.83 -6.65 -18.11
CA ASP A 88 6.51 -5.36 -18.08
C ASP A 88 5.59 -4.19 -18.44
N GLU A 89 4.57 -4.42 -19.26
CA GLU A 89 3.54 -3.41 -19.55
C GLU A 89 2.68 -3.15 -18.33
N VAL A 90 2.21 -4.21 -17.65
CA VAL A 90 1.40 -4.10 -16.44
C VAL A 90 2.19 -3.42 -15.31
N LEU A 91 3.46 -3.77 -15.15
CA LEU A 91 4.36 -3.13 -14.19
C LEU A 91 4.50 -1.62 -14.47
N ARG A 92 4.77 -1.26 -15.73
CA ARG A 92 4.94 0.14 -16.12
C ARG A 92 3.66 0.94 -15.90
N GLU A 93 2.52 0.43 -16.34
CA GLU A 93 1.23 1.10 -16.15
C GLU A 93 0.89 1.28 -14.67
N THR A 94 1.20 0.30 -13.83
CA THR A 94 1.00 0.38 -12.38
C THR A 94 1.85 1.50 -11.76
N VAL A 95 3.13 1.53 -12.08
CA VAL A 95 4.06 2.57 -11.60
C VAL A 95 3.66 3.95 -12.10
N ASP A 96 3.30 4.08 -13.37
CA ASP A 96 2.88 5.36 -13.97
C ASP A 96 1.59 5.87 -13.32
N ALA A 97 0.64 5.01 -13.05
CA ALA A 97 -0.60 5.38 -12.35
C ALA A 97 -0.35 5.88 -10.92
N ILE A 98 0.57 5.25 -10.20
CA ILE A 98 0.97 5.69 -8.86
C ILE A 98 1.63 7.06 -8.90
N LYS A 99 2.58 7.26 -9.80
CA LYS A 99 3.26 8.55 -9.98
C LYS A 99 2.28 9.65 -10.37
N GLN A 100 1.37 9.36 -11.30
CA GLN A 100 0.33 10.30 -11.71
C GLN A 100 -0.60 10.68 -10.54
N ALA A 101 -0.96 9.72 -9.70
CA ALA A 101 -1.78 9.99 -8.51
C ALA A 101 -1.07 10.96 -7.55
N TRP A 102 0.22 10.78 -7.32
CA TRP A 102 1.00 11.71 -6.51
C TRP A 102 1.11 13.10 -7.15
N ASP A 103 1.33 13.18 -8.46
CA ASP A 103 1.35 14.45 -9.20
C ASP A 103 0.01 15.18 -9.13
N ASP A 104 -1.09 14.43 -9.09
CA ASP A 104 -2.46 14.96 -8.91
C ASP A 104 -2.79 15.30 -7.45
N GLY A 105 -1.89 15.06 -6.52
CA GLY A 105 -2.07 15.36 -5.09
C GLY A 105 -2.87 14.32 -4.32
N LEU A 106 -3.01 13.09 -4.84
CA LEU A 106 -3.66 11.98 -4.14
C LEU A 106 -2.68 11.30 -3.17
N THR A 107 -3.23 10.68 -2.12
CA THR A 107 -2.49 9.79 -1.23
C THR A 107 -2.63 8.35 -1.70
N LEU A 108 -1.51 7.62 -1.76
CA LEU A 108 -1.50 6.20 -2.07
C LEU A 108 -1.90 5.40 -0.83
N ILE A 109 -2.92 4.56 -0.97
CA ILE A 109 -3.35 3.63 0.06
C ILE A 109 -2.84 2.24 -0.27
N VAL A 110 -2.06 1.66 0.62
CA VAL A 110 -1.52 0.30 0.46
C VAL A 110 -1.64 -0.43 1.79
N PHE A 111 -2.39 -1.52 1.81
CA PHE A 111 -2.47 -2.38 2.97
C PHE A 111 -1.19 -3.23 3.08
N ASN A 112 -0.41 -3.05 4.13
CA ASN A 112 0.93 -3.63 4.25
C ASN A 112 1.91 -3.12 3.17
N ALA A 113 2.04 -1.82 3.09
CA ALA A 113 2.83 -1.12 2.07
C ALA A 113 4.23 -1.67 1.82
N PRO A 114 5.01 -2.11 2.83
CA PRO A 114 6.35 -2.66 2.59
C PRO A 114 6.39 -3.83 1.63
N TYR A 115 5.33 -4.64 1.53
CA TYR A 115 5.29 -5.74 0.58
C TYR A 115 5.14 -5.24 -0.87
N ASP A 116 4.02 -4.61 -1.20
CA ASP A 116 3.70 -4.22 -2.58
C ASP A 116 4.69 -3.22 -3.17
N LEU A 117 5.07 -2.22 -2.37
CA LEU A 117 6.03 -1.21 -2.83
C LEU A 117 7.43 -1.78 -3.03
N SER A 118 7.82 -2.75 -2.22
CA SER A 118 9.10 -3.46 -2.40
C SER A 118 9.09 -4.37 -3.62
N VAL A 119 7.94 -4.97 -3.96
CA VAL A 119 7.77 -5.69 -5.23
C VAL A 119 8.04 -4.76 -6.42
N LEU A 120 7.45 -3.57 -6.43
CA LEU A 120 7.68 -2.59 -7.50
C LEU A 120 9.15 -2.18 -7.56
N ARG A 121 9.79 -1.95 -6.42
CA ARG A 121 11.21 -1.60 -6.36
C ARG A 121 12.10 -2.72 -6.89
N ALA A 122 11.85 -3.96 -6.51
CA ALA A 122 12.63 -5.10 -6.96
C ALA A 122 12.49 -5.34 -8.47
N LEU A 123 11.27 -5.17 -9.00
CA LEU A 123 11.01 -5.39 -10.43
C LEU A 123 11.55 -4.26 -11.33
N THR A 124 11.50 -3.02 -10.88
CA THR A 124 11.97 -1.86 -11.67
C THR A 124 13.45 -1.54 -11.44
N GLY A 125 13.97 -1.84 -10.26
CA GLY A 125 15.31 -1.46 -9.81
C GLY A 125 15.45 0.00 -9.36
N ASP A 126 14.50 0.87 -9.70
CA ASP A 126 14.60 2.32 -9.47
C ASP A 126 13.33 2.98 -8.89
N PHE A 127 12.26 2.23 -8.70
CA PHE A 127 11.02 2.77 -8.12
C PHE A 127 11.32 3.40 -6.75
N THR A 128 10.87 4.64 -6.58
CA THR A 128 10.97 5.40 -5.32
C THR A 128 9.62 5.98 -4.93
N VAL A 129 9.40 6.12 -3.63
CA VAL A 129 8.21 6.78 -3.09
C VAL A 129 8.47 8.28 -3.06
N THR A 130 7.77 9.02 -3.92
CA THR A 130 7.92 10.48 -4.07
C THR A 130 6.70 11.26 -3.59
N GLY A 131 5.70 10.58 -3.08
CA GLY A 131 4.48 11.19 -2.54
C GLY A 131 3.94 10.45 -1.32
N PRO A 132 2.81 10.90 -0.77
CA PRO A 132 2.28 10.37 0.47
C PRO A 132 1.74 8.95 0.30
N VAL A 133 2.01 8.12 1.31
CA VAL A 133 1.50 6.75 1.48
C VAL A 133 0.77 6.65 2.82
N PHE A 134 -0.35 5.98 2.83
CA PHE A 134 -1.10 5.63 4.03
C PHE A 134 -1.32 4.12 4.07
N ASP A 135 -0.84 3.48 5.12
CA ASP A 135 -0.93 2.03 5.33
C ASP A 135 -1.92 1.70 6.44
N PRO A 136 -3.15 1.28 6.09
CA PRO A 136 -4.19 1.01 7.09
C PRO A 136 -3.83 -0.06 8.10
N LEU A 137 -3.02 -1.06 7.72
CA LEU A 137 -2.55 -2.09 8.64
C LEU A 137 -1.59 -1.51 9.68
N LEU A 138 -0.65 -0.68 9.25
CA LEU A 138 0.29 -0.02 10.13
C LEU A 138 -0.41 0.93 11.11
N ILE A 139 -1.32 1.74 10.60
CA ILE A 139 -2.13 2.66 11.44
C ILE A 139 -2.93 1.88 12.48
N ASP A 140 -3.58 0.77 12.11
CA ASP A 140 -4.29 -0.09 13.06
C ASP A 140 -3.36 -0.62 14.17
N ARG A 141 -2.19 -1.12 13.79
CA ARG A 141 -1.20 -1.62 14.76
C ARG A 141 -0.64 -0.54 15.67
N ALA A 142 -0.43 0.65 15.14
CA ALA A 142 0.12 1.78 15.89
C ALA A 142 -0.89 2.35 16.90
N ARG A 143 -2.14 2.52 16.47
CA ARG A 143 -3.18 3.21 17.23
C ARG A 143 -3.98 2.27 18.15
N ASP A 144 -4.12 1.01 17.78
CA ASP A 144 -4.81 -0.01 18.57
C ASP A 144 -3.88 -1.17 18.94
N ARG A 145 -2.79 -0.79 19.58
CA ARG A 145 -1.62 -1.63 19.87
C ARG A 145 -1.94 -2.92 20.62
N TYR A 146 -2.88 -2.85 21.55
CA TYR A 146 -3.14 -3.94 22.51
C TYR A 146 -4.35 -4.80 22.12
N ARG A 147 -5.03 -4.48 21.02
CA ARG A 147 -6.14 -5.32 20.55
C ARG A 147 -5.61 -6.70 20.15
N LYS A 148 -6.25 -7.71 20.72
CA LYS A 148 -5.96 -9.11 20.44
C LYS A 148 -6.65 -9.56 19.15
N GLY A 149 -6.10 -10.59 18.53
CA GLY A 149 -6.67 -11.22 17.34
C GLY A 149 -5.88 -10.91 16.07
N LYS A 150 -6.41 -11.41 14.97
CA LYS A 150 -5.81 -11.26 13.64
C LYS A 150 -5.94 -9.83 13.14
N ARG A 151 -4.98 -9.41 12.32
CA ARG A 151 -4.95 -8.08 11.68
C ARG A 151 -4.77 -8.20 10.17
N ASN A 152 -5.16 -9.31 9.56
CA ASN A 152 -5.25 -9.39 8.11
C ASN A 152 -6.42 -8.53 7.59
N LEU A 153 -6.49 -8.33 6.29
CA LEU A 153 -7.48 -7.45 5.67
C LEU A 153 -8.92 -7.83 6.05
N GLY A 154 -9.26 -9.14 6.00
CA GLY A 154 -10.59 -9.61 6.38
C GLY A 154 -10.96 -9.31 7.83
N ALA A 155 -10.03 -9.54 8.76
CA ALA A 155 -10.23 -9.24 10.18
C ALA A 155 -10.39 -7.73 10.43
N LEU A 156 -9.65 -6.88 9.72
CA LEU A 156 -9.82 -5.43 9.82
C LEU A 156 -11.12 -4.95 9.17
N CYS A 157 -11.56 -5.57 8.09
CA CYS A 157 -12.88 -5.29 7.52
C CYS A 157 -14.00 -5.54 8.54
N GLU A 158 -13.97 -6.67 9.22
CA GLU A 158 -14.92 -6.95 10.30
C GLU A 158 -14.83 -5.92 11.43
N HIS A 159 -13.61 -5.63 11.88
CA HIS A 159 -13.39 -4.70 12.99
C HIS A 159 -13.91 -3.29 12.69
N TYR A 160 -13.67 -2.78 11.48
CA TYR A 160 -14.09 -1.43 11.08
C TYR A 160 -15.50 -1.38 10.46
N GLY A 161 -16.18 -2.52 10.33
CA GLY A 161 -17.48 -2.58 9.66
C GLY A 161 -17.39 -2.19 8.18
N VAL A 162 -16.36 -2.67 7.51
CA VAL A 162 -16.11 -2.47 6.07
C VAL A 162 -16.51 -3.70 5.29
N ARG A 163 -17.23 -3.51 4.19
CA ARG A 163 -17.59 -4.60 3.30
C ARG A 163 -16.37 -5.06 2.49
N LEU A 164 -16.16 -6.37 2.47
CA LEU A 164 -15.20 -7.04 1.60
C LEU A 164 -16.00 -8.04 0.74
N ASP A 165 -16.10 -7.77 -0.57
CA ASP A 165 -16.95 -8.56 -1.45
C ASP A 165 -16.31 -9.91 -1.77
N ASN A 166 -15.11 -9.91 -2.32
CA ASN A 166 -14.38 -11.11 -2.70
C ASN A 166 -12.94 -11.01 -2.19
N ALA A 167 -12.64 -11.63 -1.07
CA ALA A 167 -11.27 -11.66 -0.54
C ALA A 167 -10.31 -12.30 -1.56
N HIS A 168 -9.10 -11.74 -1.65
CA HIS A 168 -8.05 -12.15 -2.59
C HIS A 168 -8.35 -11.89 -4.08
N GLU A 169 -9.33 -11.06 -4.37
CA GLU A 169 -9.41 -10.34 -5.63
C GLU A 169 -8.80 -8.95 -5.45
N ALA A 170 -7.81 -8.60 -6.24
CA ALA A 170 -7.01 -7.39 -6.04
C ALA A 170 -7.85 -6.10 -6.00
N THR A 171 -8.88 -5.98 -6.84
CA THR A 171 -9.80 -4.83 -6.81
C THR A 171 -10.61 -4.76 -5.52
N SER A 172 -11.15 -5.89 -5.06
CA SER A 172 -11.91 -5.96 -3.79
C SER A 172 -11.02 -5.62 -2.61
N ASP A 173 -9.80 -6.12 -2.59
CA ASP A 173 -8.83 -5.87 -1.53
C ASP A 173 -8.36 -4.41 -1.52
N ALA A 174 -8.08 -3.82 -2.68
CA ALA A 174 -7.75 -2.39 -2.81
C ALA A 174 -8.92 -1.50 -2.36
N MET A 175 -10.15 -1.82 -2.74
CA MET A 175 -11.34 -1.08 -2.31
C MET A 175 -11.54 -1.17 -0.80
N ALA A 176 -11.37 -2.36 -0.22
CA ALA A 176 -11.48 -2.57 1.22
C ALA A 176 -10.42 -1.77 1.99
N ALA A 177 -9.17 -1.74 1.51
CA ALA A 177 -8.10 -0.94 2.09
C ALA A 177 -8.44 0.55 2.11
N ALA A 178 -8.98 1.09 1.00
CA ALA A 178 -9.43 2.48 0.92
C ALA A 178 -10.58 2.78 1.91
N ARG A 179 -11.53 1.88 2.03
CA ARG A 179 -12.66 2.01 2.98
C ARG A 179 -12.19 1.97 4.43
N ILE A 180 -11.22 1.12 4.76
CA ILE A 180 -10.61 1.08 6.10
C ILE A 180 -9.89 2.41 6.38
N ALA A 181 -9.06 2.89 5.46
CA ALA A 181 -8.38 4.17 5.59
C ALA A 181 -9.38 5.32 5.85
N TRP A 182 -10.45 5.37 5.06
CA TRP A 182 -11.52 6.35 5.26
C TRP A 182 -12.15 6.26 6.65
N LYS A 183 -12.48 5.05 7.12
CA LYS A 183 -13.03 4.83 8.47
C LYS A 183 -12.06 5.28 9.56
N GLN A 184 -10.78 4.94 9.42
CA GLN A 184 -9.75 5.32 10.38
C GLN A 184 -9.66 6.82 10.56
N VAL A 185 -9.62 7.61 9.48
CA VAL A 185 -9.43 9.06 9.56
C VAL A 185 -10.71 9.86 9.67
N ARG A 186 -11.86 9.28 9.35
CA ARG A 186 -13.15 10.00 9.42
C ARG A 186 -13.98 9.65 10.65
N LYS A 187 -13.77 8.47 11.24
CA LYS A 187 -14.62 7.95 12.30
C LYS A 187 -13.86 7.58 13.58
N VAL A 188 -12.64 7.08 13.46
CA VAL A 188 -11.95 6.50 14.62
C VAL A 188 -10.88 7.44 15.16
N TRP A 189 -10.00 7.95 14.29
CA TRP A 189 -8.86 8.82 14.64
C TRP A 189 -8.80 10.05 13.72
N PRO A 190 -9.77 10.97 13.84
CA PRO A 190 -9.86 12.14 12.95
C PRO A 190 -8.64 13.07 13.02
N GLU A 191 -7.89 13.02 14.12
CA GLU A 191 -6.63 13.76 14.28
C GLU A 191 -5.56 13.36 13.26
N LEU A 192 -5.63 12.18 12.67
CA LEU A 192 -4.71 11.78 11.59
C LEU A 192 -4.90 12.63 10.32
N ALA A 193 -6.12 13.11 10.07
CA ALA A 193 -6.39 14.00 8.94
C ALA A 193 -5.99 15.46 9.21
N GLU A 194 -5.62 15.79 10.46
CA GLU A 194 -5.09 17.12 10.83
C GLU A 194 -3.57 17.21 10.64
N MET A 195 -2.90 16.05 10.57
CA MET A 195 -1.46 16.00 10.28
C MET A 195 -1.22 16.35 8.81
N ASP A 196 -0.16 17.08 8.52
CA ASP A 196 0.30 17.16 7.14
C ASP A 196 0.84 15.81 6.64
N THR A 197 0.95 15.65 5.34
CA THR A 197 1.35 14.37 4.75
C THR A 197 2.78 13.97 5.10
N ASP A 198 3.68 14.91 5.30
CA ASP A 198 5.06 14.63 5.69
C ASP A 198 5.13 14.12 7.12
N ASP A 199 4.41 14.78 8.05
CA ASP A 199 4.29 14.34 9.45
C ASP A 199 3.62 12.97 9.54
N LEU A 200 2.61 12.71 8.72
CA LEU A 200 1.94 11.42 8.67
C LEU A 200 2.85 10.29 8.13
N MET A 201 3.69 10.61 7.15
CA MET A 201 4.73 9.68 6.64
C MET A 201 5.76 9.37 7.73
N GLU A 202 6.27 10.39 8.42
CA GLU A 202 7.22 10.23 9.53
C GLU A 202 6.61 9.42 10.68
N TYR A 203 5.38 9.74 11.07
CA TYR A 203 4.65 9.00 12.11
C TYR A 203 4.57 7.51 11.76
N GLN A 204 4.18 7.16 10.56
CA GLN A 204 4.09 5.77 10.12
C GLN A 204 5.46 5.07 10.12
N ALA A 205 6.50 5.74 9.63
CA ALA A 205 7.85 5.17 9.59
C ALA A 205 8.39 4.91 11.01
N VAL A 206 8.20 5.83 11.93
CA VAL A 206 8.62 5.70 13.35
C VAL A 206 7.84 4.58 14.03
N GLU A 207 6.52 4.51 13.84
CA GLU A 207 5.70 3.46 14.43
C GLU A 207 6.03 2.07 13.85
N ASN A 208 6.30 1.98 12.55
CA ASN A 208 6.76 0.74 11.95
C ASN A 208 8.09 0.27 12.56
N TYR A 209 9.05 1.17 12.69
CA TYR A 209 10.33 0.84 13.32
C TYR A 209 10.15 0.30 14.76
N ARG A 210 9.29 0.94 15.55
CA ARG A 210 8.97 0.49 16.91
C ARG A 210 8.32 -0.90 16.91
N ILE A 211 7.32 -1.11 16.10
CA ILE A 211 6.58 -2.39 15.99
C ILE A 211 7.51 -3.52 15.56
N GLN A 212 8.33 -3.28 14.55
CA GLN A 212 9.26 -4.28 14.03
C GLN A 212 10.40 -4.57 15.00
N THR A 213 10.85 -3.57 15.74
CA THR A 213 11.84 -3.75 16.82
C THR A 213 11.29 -4.64 17.94
N ASP A 214 10.06 -4.40 18.37
CA ASP A 214 9.39 -5.21 19.38
C ASP A 214 9.18 -6.66 18.89
N LEU A 215 8.78 -6.83 17.63
CA LEU A 215 8.63 -8.16 17.01
C LEU A 215 9.98 -8.90 16.98
N LYS A 216 11.04 -8.23 16.54
CA LYS A 216 12.37 -8.84 16.50
C LYS A 216 12.82 -9.32 17.86
N LYS A 217 12.74 -8.47 18.89
CA LYS A 217 13.07 -8.83 20.27
C LYS A 217 12.24 -10.01 20.79
N TRP A 218 10.95 -10.02 20.47
CA TRP A 218 10.06 -11.12 20.87
C TRP A 218 10.44 -12.45 20.20
N LEU A 219 10.75 -12.44 18.90
CA LEU A 219 11.20 -13.64 18.17
C LEU A 219 12.53 -14.16 18.76
N GLU A 220 13.51 -13.29 18.95
CA GLU A 220 14.82 -13.63 19.52
C GLU A 220 14.68 -14.19 20.94
N SER A 221 13.81 -13.63 21.77
CA SER A 221 13.54 -14.13 23.13
C SER A 221 12.92 -15.55 23.16
N ARG A 222 12.36 -15.98 22.03
CA ARG A 222 11.78 -17.32 21.83
C ARG A 222 12.70 -18.27 21.07
N GLY A 223 13.92 -17.84 20.78
CA GLY A 223 14.87 -18.61 19.97
C GLY A 223 14.41 -18.80 18.51
N ARG A 224 13.56 -17.90 18.01
CA ARG A 224 13.05 -17.94 16.63
C ARG A 224 13.90 -17.03 15.73
N ASP A 225 14.00 -17.41 14.46
CA ASP A 225 14.69 -16.59 13.47
C ASP A 225 13.96 -15.24 13.27
N ALA A 226 14.72 -14.17 13.38
CA ALA A 226 14.27 -12.79 13.19
C ALA A 226 15.01 -12.09 12.03
N SER A 227 15.75 -12.84 11.23
CA SER A 227 16.57 -12.30 10.12
C SER A 227 15.74 -11.61 9.04
N ASN A 228 14.48 -12.03 8.87
CA ASN A 228 13.56 -11.48 7.89
C ASN A 228 12.74 -10.28 8.38
N VAL A 229 12.94 -9.85 9.64
CA VAL A 229 12.25 -8.68 10.17
C VAL A 229 12.92 -7.42 9.65
N SER A 230 12.23 -6.69 8.78
CA SER A 230 12.70 -5.42 8.23
C SER A 230 12.13 -4.24 9.01
N MET A 231 12.97 -3.24 9.26
CA MET A 231 12.59 -1.99 9.92
C MET A 231 12.10 -0.93 8.93
N GLY A 232 12.27 -1.16 7.64
CA GLY A 232 11.95 -0.19 6.59
C GLY A 232 10.44 -0.02 6.37
N TRP A 233 10.04 1.21 6.15
CA TRP A 233 8.72 1.62 5.70
C TRP A 233 8.86 2.93 4.91
N PRO A 234 8.17 3.12 3.82
CA PRO A 234 7.12 2.29 3.20
C PRO A 234 7.63 1.11 2.34
N MET A 235 8.92 0.94 2.22
CA MET A 235 9.57 -0.21 1.56
C MET A 235 10.54 -0.89 2.52
N VAL A 236 10.83 -2.18 2.28
CA VAL A 236 11.92 -2.87 2.99
C VAL A 236 13.26 -2.24 2.58
N GLY A 237 14.12 -2.01 3.56
CA GLY A 237 15.44 -1.41 3.36
C GLY A 237 16.51 -2.44 3.13
#